data_3734da9001290bd8c40c199ebd850034
#
_entry.id   3734da9001290bd8c40c199ebd850034
#
_cell.length_a   1.000
_cell.length_b   1.000
_cell.length_c   1.000
_cell.angle_alpha   90.00
_cell.angle_beta   90.00
_cell.angle_gamma   90.00
#
_symmetry.space_group_name_H-M   'P 1'
#
loop_
_entity.id
_entity.type
_entity.pdbx_description
1 polymer ?
#
loop_
_entity_poly.entity_id
_entity_poly.type
_entity_poly.pdbx_seq_one_letter_code
_entity_poly.pdbx_strand_id
1 'polypeptide(L)'
;PHINESKLCATCHTLNTPVIATDGSLTNDTFPEQAAYTEWEYSDFNGKQSCQDCHMPQAEGSVIISTQGKNIGGGDLEGRSPFFQHKFLGANTYMLEILKNNREKLGVLANEERFNESIEDTRAFLQAYADVNITQWSFENGQLNFNVLVTNRSGHKFPTGFPSRRAWIHVTVKNSADKIVFESGA
;
A
#
# COMPACT_ATOMS: atom_id res chain seq x y z
N PRO A 1 -10.04 -23.19 0.59
CA PRO A 1 -10.58 -22.62 -0.65
C PRO A 1 -9.67 -21.52 -1.14
N HIS A 2 -9.50 -21.42 -2.46
CA HIS A 2 -8.59 -20.49 -3.16
C HIS A 2 -8.77 -19.00 -2.78
N ILE A 3 -9.93 -18.63 -2.25
CA ILE A 3 -10.23 -17.23 -1.85
C ILE A 3 -9.33 -16.72 -0.71
N ASN A 4 -8.73 -17.61 0.07
CA ASN A 4 -7.84 -17.26 1.16
C ASN A 4 -6.34 -17.40 0.76
N GLU A 5 -6.08 -17.64 -0.52
CA GLU A 5 -4.72 -17.81 -1.03
C GLU A 5 -4.28 -16.56 -1.78
N SER A 6 -3.01 -16.17 -1.61
CA SER A 6 -2.39 -15.04 -2.32
C SER A 6 -2.51 -15.17 -3.85
N LYS A 7 -2.61 -16.40 -4.38
CA LYS A 7 -2.84 -16.66 -5.80
C LYS A 7 -4.10 -16.02 -6.38
N LEU A 8 -5.12 -15.77 -5.55
CA LEU A 8 -6.29 -15.01 -5.99
C LEU A 8 -5.90 -13.59 -6.42
N CYS A 9 -5.03 -12.96 -5.66
CA CYS A 9 -4.54 -11.59 -5.94
C CYS A 9 -3.59 -11.56 -7.13
N ALA A 10 -2.84 -12.65 -7.36
CA ALA A 10 -1.88 -12.78 -8.44
C ALA A 10 -2.49 -12.54 -9.83
N THR A 11 -3.77 -12.89 -10.03
CA THR A 11 -4.48 -12.69 -11.31
C THR A 11 -4.46 -11.25 -11.82
N CYS A 12 -4.43 -10.28 -10.91
CA CYS A 12 -4.37 -8.86 -11.23
C CYS A 12 -3.04 -8.22 -10.81
N HIS A 13 -2.34 -8.78 -9.83
CA HIS A 13 -1.10 -8.22 -9.28
C HIS A 13 0.17 -8.93 -9.79
N THR A 14 0.06 -9.59 -10.96
CA THR A 14 1.17 -10.08 -11.78
C THR A 14 0.84 -9.77 -13.23
N LEU A 15 1.32 -8.64 -13.72
CA LEU A 15 1.05 -8.17 -15.06
C LEU A 15 2.37 -7.92 -15.80
N ASN A 16 2.56 -8.63 -16.90
CA ASN A 16 3.64 -8.39 -17.85
C ASN A 16 3.05 -7.83 -19.14
N THR A 17 3.52 -6.68 -19.56
CA THR A 17 3.09 -6.03 -20.81
C THR A 17 4.14 -6.19 -21.90
N PRO A 18 3.76 -6.30 -23.17
CA PRO A 18 4.71 -6.32 -24.28
C PRO A 18 5.53 -5.02 -24.34
N VAL A 19 6.81 -5.15 -24.65
CA VAL A 19 7.67 -3.99 -24.90
C VAL A 19 7.46 -3.52 -26.33
N ILE A 20 7.28 -2.22 -26.51
CA ILE A 20 7.15 -1.58 -27.82
C ILE A 20 8.51 -0.98 -28.22
N ALA A 21 9.00 -1.32 -29.40
CA ALA A 21 10.20 -0.74 -29.99
C ALA A 21 9.98 0.73 -30.40
N THR A 22 11.05 1.46 -30.68
CA THR A 22 11.00 2.88 -31.04
C THR A 22 10.26 3.14 -32.35
N ASP A 23 10.13 2.13 -33.22
CA ASP A 23 9.36 2.19 -34.46
C ASP A 23 7.87 1.85 -34.31
N GLY A 24 7.43 1.56 -33.06
CA GLY A 24 6.05 1.21 -32.71
C GLY A 24 5.73 -0.28 -32.86
N SER A 25 6.68 -1.13 -33.26
CA SER A 25 6.46 -2.58 -33.36
C SER A 25 6.54 -3.23 -31.97
N LEU A 26 5.83 -4.35 -31.79
CA LEU A 26 5.96 -5.18 -30.60
C LEU A 26 7.26 -5.98 -30.65
N THR A 27 8.01 -5.97 -29.56
CA THR A 27 9.17 -6.85 -29.38
C THR A 27 8.73 -8.21 -28.80
N ASN A 28 9.67 -9.16 -28.73
CA ASN A 28 9.42 -10.43 -28.02
C ASN A 28 9.65 -10.32 -26.50
N ASP A 29 10.09 -9.15 -26.03
CA ASP A 29 10.34 -8.91 -24.62
C ASP A 29 9.06 -8.48 -23.91
N THR A 30 9.01 -8.72 -22.59
CA THR A 30 7.95 -8.27 -21.72
C THR A 30 8.50 -7.43 -20.59
N PHE A 31 7.70 -6.47 -20.14
CA PHE A 31 8.00 -5.59 -19.03
C PHE A 31 7.07 -5.92 -17.86
N PRO A 32 7.59 -6.18 -16.64
CA PRO A 32 6.77 -6.45 -15.46
C PRO A 32 6.12 -5.15 -14.96
N GLU A 33 4.91 -4.86 -15.43
CA GLU A 33 4.16 -3.68 -15.03
C GLU A 33 3.66 -3.80 -13.59
N GLN A 34 3.19 -4.99 -13.20
CA GLN A 34 2.83 -5.29 -11.82
C GLN A 34 3.50 -6.59 -11.39
N ALA A 35 4.26 -6.53 -10.31
CA ALA A 35 5.06 -7.65 -9.83
C ALA A 35 4.84 -7.96 -8.33
N ALA A 36 3.83 -7.35 -7.69
CA ALA A 36 3.63 -7.46 -6.24
C ALA A 36 3.49 -8.91 -5.75
N TYR A 37 2.79 -9.76 -6.51
CA TYR A 37 2.67 -11.17 -6.15
C TYR A 37 4.00 -11.91 -6.31
N THR A 38 4.72 -11.71 -7.43
CA THR A 38 6.03 -12.33 -7.65
C THR A 38 7.05 -11.88 -6.61
N GLU A 39 7.04 -10.61 -6.23
CA GLU A 39 7.88 -10.09 -5.15
C GLU A 39 7.56 -10.77 -3.81
N TRP A 40 6.27 -10.96 -3.51
CA TRP A 40 5.83 -11.69 -2.32
C TRP A 40 6.25 -13.17 -2.35
N GLU A 41 6.20 -13.84 -3.50
CA GLU A 41 6.64 -15.25 -3.62
C GLU A 41 8.11 -15.45 -3.20
N TYR A 42 8.95 -14.43 -3.43
CA TYR A 42 10.37 -14.44 -3.07
C TYR A 42 10.69 -13.74 -1.75
N SER A 43 9.67 -13.34 -0.99
CA SER A 43 9.85 -12.69 0.31
C SER A 43 9.82 -13.71 1.46
N ASP A 44 10.27 -13.26 2.64
CA ASP A 44 10.17 -14.03 3.88
C ASP A 44 8.72 -14.26 4.35
N PHE A 45 7.73 -13.64 3.71
CA PHE A 45 6.31 -13.76 4.04
C PHE A 45 5.63 -14.93 3.31
N ASN A 46 6.21 -15.43 2.23
CA ASN A 46 5.68 -16.58 1.53
C ASN A 46 5.54 -17.79 2.48
N GLY A 47 4.34 -18.35 2.54
CA GLY A 47 4.00 -19.45 3.45
C GLY A 47 3.78 -19.06 4.92
N LYS A 48 3.91 -17.76 5.27
CA LYS A 48 3.67 -17.24 6.64
C LYS A 48 2.48 -16.30 6.71
N GLN A 49 2.37 -15.38 5.75
CA GLN A 49 1.28 -14.40 5.65
C GLN A 49 0.86 -14.27 4.20
N SER A 50 -0.44 -14.28 3.96
CA SER A 50 -1.03 -14.06 2.64
C SER A 50 -1.20 -12.57 2.34
N CYS A 51 -1.53 -12.23 1.09
CA CYS A 51 -1.90 -10.86 0.72
C CYS A 51 -3.10 -10.37 1.54
N GLN A 52 -4.06 -11.26 1.79
CA GLN A 52 -5.28 -10.97 2.54
C GLN A 52 -4.99 -10.60 4.00
N ASP A 53 -3.97 -11.21 4.62
CA ASP A 53 -3.64 -10.96 6.04
C ASP A 53 -3.25 -9.50 6.30
N CYS A 54 -2.65 -8.83 5.30
CA CYS A 54 -2.28 -7.42 5.39
C CYS A 54 -3.32 -6.49 4.76
N HIS A 55 -3.87 -6.85 3.58
CA HIS A 55 -4.75 -5.97 2.80
C HIS A 55 -6.24 -6.11 3.12
N MET A 56 -6.62 -7.15 3.86
CA MET A 56 -8.00 -7.41 4.29
C MET A 56 -8.05 -7.59 5.82
N PRO A 57 -7.92 -6.51 6.60
CA PRO A 57 -7.90 -6.60 8.05
C PRO A 57 -9.19 -7.22 8.60
N GLN A 58 -9.06 -8.01 9.65
CA GLN A 58 -10.19 -8.61 10.33
C GLN A 58 -11.00 -7.55 11.07
N ALA A 59 -12.33 -7.61 10.95
CA ALA A 59 -13.23 -6.78 11.74
C ALA A 59 -13.22 -7.23 13.21
N GLU A 60 -13.43 -6.32 14.12
CA GLU A 60 -13.62 -6.63 15.53
C GLU A 60 -14.98 -7.32 15.75
N GLY A 61 -14.99 -8.37 16.55
CA GLY A 61 -16.19 -9.12 16.90
C GLY A 61 -16.77 -9.92 15.75
N SER A 62 -18.09 -10.04 15.74
CA SER A 62 -18.85 -10.71 14.68
C SER A 62 -19.64 -9.71 13.84
N VAL A 63 -19.69 -9.93 12.54
CA VAL A 63 -20.38 -9.06 11.58
C VAL A 63 -21.60 -9.75 11.01
N ILE A 64 -22.78 -9.13 11.16
CA ILE A 64 -24.03 -9.56 10.53
C ILE A 64 -24.02 -9.03 9.09
N ILE A 65 -23.86 -9.91 8.12
CA ILE A 65 -23.70 -9.53 6.70
C ILE A 65 -25.03 -9.29 5.97
N SER A 66 -26.15 -9.72 6.55
CA SER A 66 -27.48 -9.47 6.00
C SER A 66 -28.55 -9.55 7.08
N THR A 67 -29.39 -8.53 7.10
CA THR A 67 -30.58 -8.45 7.94
C THR A 67 -31.87 -8.70 7.12
N GLN A 68 -31.74 -8.99 5.83
CA GLN A 68 -32.93 -9.16 4.93
C GLN A 68 -33.67 -10.46 5.12
N GLY A 69 -33.12 -11.41 5.89
CA GLY A 69 -33.80 -12.66 6.22
C GLY A 69 -35.17 -12.49 6.88
N LYS A 70 -35.38 -11.41 7.64
CA LYS A 70 -36.63 -11.07 8.29
C LYS A 70 -37.79 -10.84 7.29
N ASN A 71 -37.51 -10.30 6.10
CA ASN A 71 -38.51 -9.91 5.12
C ASN A 71 -38.97 -11.07 4.21
N ILE A 72 -38.24 -12.19 4.23
CA ILE A 72 -38.52 -13.38 3.38
C ILE A 72 -38.78 -14.65 4.20
N GLY A 73 -39.15 -14.51 5.48
CA GLY A 73 -39.49 -15.64 6.34
C GLY A 73 -38.30 -16.39 6.93
N GLY A 74 -37.06 -15.92 6.73
CA GLY A 74 -35.85 -16.39 7.42
C GLY A 74 -35.50 -15.48 8.60
N GLY A 75 -34.85 -16.03 9.62
CA GLY A 75 -34.28 -15.24 10.72
C GLY A 75 -33.08 -14.38 10.26
N ASP A 76 -32.61 -13.50 11.14
CA ASP A 76 -31.33 -12.83 10.93
C ASP A 76 -30.22 -13.87 10.74
N LEU A 77 -29.33 -13.62 9.81
CA LEU A 77 -28.12 -14.44 9.71
C LEU A 77 -27.29 -14.23 10.95
N GLU A 78 -26.76 -15.31 11.50
CA GLU A 78 -25.78 -15.21 12.60
C GLU A 78 -24.56 -14.39 12.15
N GLY A 79 -24.01 -13.62 13.08
CA GLY A 79 -22.80 -12.86 12.82
C GLY A 79 -21.62 -13.78 12.53
N ARG A 80 -20.82 -13.44 11.54
CA ARG A 80 -19.61 -14.18 11.15
C ARG A 80 -18.40 -13.64 11.85
N SER A 81 -17.59 -14.54 12.41
CA SER A 81 -16.26 -14.25 12.93
C SER A 81 -15.35 -15.45 12.63
N PRO A 82 -14.15 -15.26 12.06
CA PRO A 82 -13.61 -13.98 11.59
C PRO A 82 -14.35 -13.43 10.36
N PHE A 83 -14.43 -12.10 10.27
CA PHE A 83 -14.92 -11.40 9.08
C PHE A 83 -13.85 -10.42 8.59
N PHE A 84 -13.47 -10.52 7.31
CA PHE A 84 -12.40 -9.72 6.72
C PHE A 84 -12.98 -8.55 5.92
N GLN A 85 -12.41 -7.36 6.14
CA GLN A 85 -12.84 -6.14 5.49
C GLN A 85 -12.14 -5.97 4.15
N HIS A 86 -12.88 -5.58 3.12
CA HIS A 86 -12.35 -5.29 1.79
C HIS A 86 -11.76 -3.87 1.74
N LYS A 87 -10.80 -3.56 2.62
CA LYS A 87 -10.16 -2.23 2.63
C LYS A 87 -9.18 -2.06 1.48
N PHE A 88 -8.38 -3.07 1.16
CA PHE A 88 -7.39 -3.08 0.09
C PHE A 88 -6.49 -1.84 0.09
N LEU A 89 -6.02 -1.43 1.26
CA LEU A 89 -5.17 -0.27 1.41
C LEU A 89 -3.88 -0.46 0.60
N GLY A 90 -3.48 0.58 -0.10
CA GLY A 90 -2.30 0.60 -0.95
C GLY A 90 -1.39 1.80 -0.65
N ALA A 91 -0.78 2.37 -1.69
CA ALA A 91 0.17 3.48 -1.53
C ALA A 91 -0.26 4.77 -2.25
N ASN A 92 -1.47 4.83 -2.82
CA ASN A 92 -1.85 5.90 -3.73
C ASN A 92 -2.88 6.87 -3.13
N THR A 93 -2.46 7.65 -2.13
CA THR A 93 -3.30 8.72 -1.56
C THR A 93 -3.55 9.86 -2.56
N TYR A 94 -2.62 10.11 -3.48
CA TYR A 94 -2.75 11.16 -4.48
C TYR A 94 -3.93 10.91 -5.44
N MET A 95 -4.12 9.66 -5.89
CA MET A 95 -5.29 9.32 -6.72
C MET A 95 -6.60 9.46 -5.95
N LEU A 96 -6.62 9.11 -4.66
CA LEU A 96 -7.81 9.32 -3.81
C LEU A 96 -8.16 10.80 -3.68
N GLU A 97 -7.16 11.69 -3.56
CA GLU A 97 -7.37 13.15 -3.56
C GLU A 97 -7.92 13.65 -4.90
N ILE A 98 -7.38 13.16 -6.03
CA ILE A 98 -7.89 13.50 -7.37
C ILE A 98 -9.37 13.09 -7.52
N LEU A 99 -9.70 11.85 -7.14
CA LEU A 99 -11.07 11.34 -7.21
C LEU A 99 -12.01 12.13 -6.30
N LYS A 100 -11.59 12.44 -5.08
CA LYS A 100 -12.34 13.27 -4.12
C LYS A 100 -12.66 14.64 -4.71
N ASN A 101 -11.64 15.32 -5.25
CA ASN A 101 -11.78 16.68 -5.77
C ASN A 101 -12.58 16.77 -7.08
N ASN A 102 -12.71 15.67 -7.79
CA ASN A 102 -13.43 15.60 -9.07
C ASN A 102 -14.66 14.67 -9.03
N ARG A 103 -15.13 14.28 -7.84
CA ARG A 103 -16.16 13.25 -7.68
C ARG A 103 -17.43 13.51 -8.47
N GLU A 104 -17.92 14.75 -8.50
CA GLU A 104 -19.13 15.13 -9.24
C GLU A 104 -18.93 14.97 -10.75
N LYS A 105 -17.81 15.48 -11.26
CA LYS A 105 -17.46 15.39 -12.68
C LYS A 105 -17.26 13.95 -13.16
N LEU A 106 -16.75 13.10 -12.27
CA LEU A 106 -16.47 11.68 -12.56
C LEU A 106 -17.62 10.74 -12.21
N GLY A 107 -18.73 11.27 -11.65
CA GLY A 107 -19.88 10.47 -11.23
C GLY A 107 -19.58 9.52 -10.06
N VAL A 108 -18.60 9.86 -9.20
CA VAL A 108 -18.25 9.03 -8.04
C VAL A 108 -19.25 9.22 -6.92
N LEU A 109 -19.86 8.11 -6.48
CA LEU A 109 -20.94 8.13 -5.48
C LEU A 109 -20.44 8.29 -4.03
N ALA A 110 -19.18 7.96 -3.75
CA ALA A 110 -18.61 8.11 -2.42
C ALA A 110 -18.55 9.60 -2.02
N ASN A 111 -18.93 9.91 -0.78
CA ASN A 111 -18.85 11.25 -0.24
C ASN A 111 -17.43 11.62 0.18
N GLU A 112 -17.20 12.89 0.49
CA GLU A 112 -15.89 13.40 0.86
C GLU A 112 -15.34 12.78 2.15
N GLU A 113 -16.20 12.51 3.12
CA GLU A 113 -15.83 11.90 4.40
C GLU A 113 -15.21 10.51 4.19
N ARG A 114 -15.80 9.67 3.33
CA ARG A 114 -15.26 8.35 2.98
C ARG A 114 -13.91 8.43 2.27
N PHE A 115 -13.71 9.43 1.43
CA PHE A 115 -12.39 9.66 0.83
C PHE A 115 -11.35 10.06 1.88
N ASN A 116 -11.70 10.96 2.81
CA ASN A 116 -10.80 11.39 3.87
C ASN A 116 -10.42 10.20 4.77
N GLU A 117 -11.38 9.38 5.20
CA GLU A 117 -11.12 8.14 5.94
C GLU A 117 -10.13 7.23 5.17
N SER A 118 -10.39 6.98 3.88
CA SER A 118 -9.53 6.11 3.07
C SER A 118 -8.13 6.68 2.88
N ILE A 119 -7.97 7.99 2.77
CA ILE A 119 -6.68 8.67 2.67
C ILE A 119 -5.90 8.53 3.99
N GLU A 120 -6.55 8.75 5.13
CA GLU A 120 -5.95 8.60 6.45
C GLU A 120 -5.57 7.15 6.73
N ASP A 121 -6.46 6.20 6.47
CA ASP A 121 -6.19 4.77 6.58
C ASP A 121 -4.98 4.36 5.72
N THR A 122 -4.90 4.86 4.48
CA THR A 122 -3.78 4.57 3.57
C THR A 122 -2.47 5.16 4.09
N ARG A 123 -2.48 6.37 4.64
CA ARG A 123 -1.28 6.99 5.24
C ARG A 123 -0.81 6.21 6.46
N ALA A 124 -1.72 5.85 7.36
CA ALA A 124 -1.42 5.04 8.53
C ALA A 124 -0.86 3.66 8.14
N PHE A 125 -1.44 3.04 7.12
CA PHE A 125 -0.97 1.76 6.57
C PHE A 125 0.46 1.88 6.04
N LEU A 126 0.78 2.91 5.25
CA LEU A 126 2.12 3.14 4.73
C LEU A 126 3.15 3.34 5.85
N GLN A 127 2.80 4.09 6.90
CA GLN A 127 3.67 4.32 8.05
C GLN A 127 3.97 3.04 8.84
N ALA A 128 3.08 2.06 8.81
CA ALA A 128 3.27 0.79 9.52
C ALA A 128 4.25 -0.16 8.81
N TYR A 129 4.51 0.05 7.50
CA TYR A 129 5.28 -0.90 6.68
C TYR A 129 6.66 -0.39 6.23
N ALA A 130 7.06 0.80 6.67
CA ALA A 130 8.42 1.30 6.45
C ALA A 130 8.94 2.01 7.70
N ASP A 131 10.08 1.57 8.20
CA ASP A 131 10.79 2.26 9.27
C ASP A 131 11.99 3.00 8.73
N VAL A 132 12.27 4.16 9.29
CA VAL A 132 13.48 4.94 9.03
C VAL A 132 14.14 5.27 10.37
N ASN A 133 15.38 4.84 10.54
CA ASN A 133 16.12 5.05 11.78
C ASN A 133 17.50 5.64 11.46
N ILE A 134 17.90 6.64 12.26
CA ILE A 134 19.27 7.15 12.24
C ILE A 134 20.10 6.30 13.20
N THR A 135 21.19 5.73 12.70
CA THR A 135 22.09 4.89 13.46
C THR A 135 23.53 5.39 13.33
N GLN A 136 24.37 5.11 14.34
CA GLN A 136 25.81 5.39 14.29
C GLN A 136 26.14 6.82 13.85
N TRP A 137 25.71 7.80 14.61
CA TRP A 137 26.04 9.19 14.30
C TRP A 137 27.30 9.65 15.08
N SER A 138 28.08 10.54 14.46
CA SER A 138 29.18 11.27 15.09
C SER A 138 29.24 12.70 14.56
N PHE A 139 29.78 13.60 15.40
CA PHE A 139 30.08 14.96 15.00
C PHE A 139 31.54 15.29 15.36
N GLU A 140 32.41 15.33 14.37
CA GLU A 140 33.84 15.51 14.54
C GLU A 140 34.37 16.50 13.49
N ASN A 141 35.27 17.41 13.91
CA ASN A 141 35.90 18.40 13.04
C ASN A 141 34.89 19.22 12.19
N GLY A 142 33.71 19.51 12.75
CA GLY A 142 32.67 20.26 12.03
C GLY A 142 31.89 19.43 11.02
N GLN A 143 32.08 18.11 10.97
CA GLN A 143 31.34 17.18 10.10
C GLN A 143 30.39 16.31 10.89
N LEU A 144 29.14 16.25 10.43
CA LEU A 144 28.13 15.33 10.94
C LEU A 144 28.11 14.09 10.04
N ASN A 145 28.38 12.92 10.61
CA ASN A 145 28.27 11.63 9.94
C ASN A 145 27.18 10.80 10.61
N PHE A 146 26.34 10.13 9.82
CA PHE A 146 25.32 9.21 10.34
C PHE A 146 24.90 8.20 9.26
N ASN A 147 24.41 7.07 9.73
CA ASN A 147 23.80 6.06 8.86
C ASN A 147 22.29 6.16 8.96
N VAL A 148 21.60 6.00 7.83
CA VAL A 148 20.15 5.89 7.77
C VAL A 148 19.81 4.43 7.45
N LEU A 149 19.14 3.76 8.38
CA LEU A 149 18.60 2.41 8.18
C LEU A 149 17.14 2.52 7.75
N VAL A 150 16.85 2.04 6.55
CA VAL A 150 15.47 1.89 6.05
C VAL A 150 15.11 0.42 6.11
N THR A 151 14.03 0.09 6.84
CA THR A 151 13.53 -1.27 6.97
C THR A 151 12.20 -1.40 6.25
N ASN A 152 12.13 -2.27 5.25
CA ASN A 152 10.90 -2.65 4.60
C ASN A 152 10.22 -3.79 5.39
N ARG A 153 9.00 -3.55 5.88
CA ARG A 153 8.17 -4.53 6.60
C ARG A 153 7.04 -5.10 5.77
N SER A 154 6.94 -4.71 4.50
CA SER A 154 5.94 -5.27 3.59
C SER A 154 6.39 -6.62 3.02
N GLY A 155 5.44 -7.44 2.60
CA GLY A 155 5.70 -8.73 1.96
C GLY A 155 6.19 -8.63 0.51
N HIS A 156 6.49 -7.45 0.01
CA HIS A 156 6.95 -7.16 -1.34
C HIS A 156 7.88 -5.95 -1.33
N LYS A 157 8.43 -5.52 -2.47
CA LYS A 157 9.24 -4.30 -2.56
C LYS A 157 8.46 -3.07 -2.10
N PHE A 158 9.18 -2.07 -1.65
CA PHE A 158 8.63 -0.78 -1.24
C PHE A 158 9.38 0.36 -1.97
N PRO A 159 8.74 1.06 -2.93
CA PRO A 159 7.40 0.82 -3.48
C PRO A 159 7.35 -0.43 -4.36
N THR A 160 6.14 -0.98 -4.52
CA THR A 160 5.88 -2.15 -5.37
C THR A 160 4.94 -1.82 -6.52
N GLY A 161 4.86 -2.74 -7.46
CA GLY A 161 3.83 -2.80 -8.49
C GLY A 161 4.11 -1.85 -9.64
N PHE A 162 3.60 -0.66 -9.65
CA PHE A 162 3.66 0.23 -10.78
C PHE A 162 5.03 0.93 -10.93
N PRO A 163 5.72 0.90 -12.10
CA PRO A 163 7.11 1.34 -12.24
C PRO A 163 7.37 2.82 -12.00
N SER A 164 6.35 3.67 -12.09
CA SER A 164 6.47 5.10 -11.84
C SER A 164 6.55 5.47 -10.35
N ARG A 165 6.22 4.55 -9.47
CA ARG A 165 6.29 4.78 -8.01
C ARG A 165 7.73 4.89 -7.56
N ARG A 166 8.01 5.87 -6.71
CA ARG A 166 9.33 6.12 -6.14
C ARG A 166 9.22 6.34 -4.64
N ALA A 167 10.24 5.90 -3.92
CA ALA A 167 10.49 6.27 -2.54
C ALA A 167 11.90 6.86 -2.46
N TRP A 168 12.08 7.92 -1.70
CA TRP A 168 13.37 8.54 -1.46
C TRP A 168 13.47 9.01 -0.02
N ILE A 169 14.69 9.19 0.45
CA ILE A 169 14.95 9.69 1.79
C ILE A 169 15.04 11.22 1.70
N HIS A 170 14.19 11.91 2.47
CA HIS A 170 14.33 13.35 2.70
C HIS A 170 15.02 13.59 4.03
N VAL A 171 16.16 14.25 3.99
CA VAL A 171 16.97 14.57 5.18
C VAL A 171 17.01 16.07 5.39
N THR A 172 16.62 16.48 6.59
CA THR A 172 16.73 17.88 7.04
C THR A 172 17.57 17.94 8.32
N VAL A 173 18.63 18.73 8.32
CA VAL A 173 19.43 19.01 9.53
C VAL A 173 19.15 20.42 10.00
N LYS A 174 18.79 20.57 11.26
CA LYS A 174 18.49 21.84 11.90
C LYS A 174 19.50 22.14 13.00
N ASN A 175 19.82 23.42 13.19
CA ASN A 175 20.62 23.87 14.34
C ASN A 175 19.73 24.07 15.59
N SER A 176 20.36 24.47 16.71
CA SER A 176 19.66 24.71 17.99
C SER A 176 18.62 25.84 17.94
N ALA A 177 18.64 26.70 16.93
CA ALA A 177 17.63 27.74 16.69
C ALA A 177 16.56 27.31 15.68
N ASP A 178 16.40 25.98 15.45
CA ASP A 178 15.44 25.35 14.49
C ASP A 178 15.64 25.80 13.02
N LYS A 179 16.78 26.41 12.70
CA LYS A 179 17.09 26.81 11.33
C LYS A 179 17.68 25.63 10.57
N ILE A 180 17.16 25.37 9.36
CA ILE A 180 17.70 24.36 8.45
C ILE A 180 19.12 24.77 8.02
N VAL A 181 20.10 23.91 8.25
CA VAL A 181 21.52 24.09 7.87
C VAL A 181 21.94 23.12 6.77
N PHE A 182 21.15 22.06 6.54
CA PHE A 182 21.33 21.12 5.43
C PHE A 182 20.00 20.50 5.05
N GLU A 183 19.78 20.28 3.76
CA GLU A 183 18.61 19.59 3.23
C GLU A 183 19.01 18.79 1.99
N SER A 184 18.44 17.58 1.86
CA SER A 184 18.62 16.69 0.71
C SER A 184 17.37 15.86 0.49
N GLY A 185 16.98 15.65 -0.77
CA GLY A 185 15.80 14.86 -1.14
C GLY A 185 14.48 15.64 -1.03
N ALA A 186 14.51 16.97 -1.08
CA ALA A 186 13.33 17.83 -1.13
C ALA A 186 12.71 17.87 -2.54
#